data_4f8ce5f3278ced0bdcdb039d4e162329
#
_entry.id   4f8ce5f3278ced0bdcdb039d4e162329
#
_cell.length_a   1.000
_cell.length_b   1.000
_cell.length_c   1.000
_cell.angle_alpha   90.00
_cell.angle_beta   90.00
_cell.angle_gamma   90.00
#
_symmetry.space_group_name_H-M   'P 1'
#
loop_
_entity.id
_entity.type
_entity.pdbx_description
1 polymer ?
#
loop_
_entity_poly.entity_id
_entity_poly.type
_entity_poly.pdbx_seq_one_letter_code
_entity_poly.pdbx_strand_id
1 'polypeptide(L)'
;NRPKRIGVTLGDPAGVGPEVVDAALASIKSHPSVHFEVIGSVEGHVPGNPTQASAQAALAALEEAAERLNSGEWDAVVTGPVCKHTMKTCGFEFPGQTEFFAERSGTANFAMCLTGGALTVALVTAHIPLVEVAGALKTGEVVRIGRLLREFLLRRGIAEPRIAVAGLNPHAGESGDLGSEDRDIISPAVELLRDEGCFVGPLSPDTVFYQAVEGCYRSPGISARRGH
;
A
#
# COMPACT_ATOMS: atom_id res chain seq x y z
N ASN A 1 -20.77 -4.07 17.38
CA ASN A 1 -19.86 -4.23 16.24
C ASN A 1 -19.55 -5.71 16.06
N ARG A 2 -19.81 -6.26 14.87
CA ARG A 2 -19.36 -7.63 14.54
C ARG A 2 -17.83 -7.69 14.53
N PRO A 3 -17.22 -8.84 14.84
CA PRO A 3 -15.79 -9.05 14.60
C PRO A 3 -15.43 -8.77 13.14
N LYS A 4 -14.25 -8.18 12.91
CA LYS A 4 -13.74 -7.95 11.57
C LYS A 4 -13.30 -9.27 10.95
N ARG A 5 -13.72 -9.54 9.73
CA ARG A 5 -13.32 -10.73 8.98
C ARG A 5 -12.25 -10.35 7.97
N ILE A 6 -11.10 -10.97 8.09
CA ILE A 6 -9.93 -10.73 7.24
C ILE A 6 -9.64 -12.02 6.47
N GLY A 7 -9.80 -11.96 5.15
CA GLY A 7 -9.39 -13.03 4.28
C GLY A 7 -7.87 -13.08 4.13
N VAL A 8 -7.33 -14.29 4.00
CA VAL A 8 -5.90 -14.50 3.73
C VAL A 8 -5.78 -15.45 2.56
N THR A 9 -5.18 -15.02 1.44
CA THR A 9 -4.88 -15.93 0.34
C THR A 9 -3.51 -16.56 0.52
N LEU A 10 -3.36 -17.85 0.25
CA LEU A 10 -2.05 -18.53 0.32
C LEU A 10 -1.05 -18.03 -0.72
N GLY A 11 -1.52 -17.36 -1.79
CA GLY A 11 -0.69 -17.01 -2.95
C GLY A 11 -0.45 -18.23 -3.85
N ASP A 12 0.73 -18.32 -4.46
CA ASP A 12 1.12 -19.50 -5.25
C ASP A 12 1.33 -20.71 -4.31
N PRO A 13 0.51 -21.78 -4.40
CA PRO A 13 0.65 -22.94 -3.51
C PRO A 13 1.96 -23.73 -3.72
N ALA A 14 2.66 -23.53 -4.84
CA ALA A 14 4.00 -24.08 -5.06
C ALA A 14 5.11 -23.12 -4.61
N GLY A 15 4.78 -21.90 -4.15
CA GLY A 15 5.71 -20.89 -3.65
C GLY A 15 5.87 -20.94 -2.12
N VAL A 16 6.48 -19.89 -1.56
CA VAL A 16 6.70 -19.72 -0.11
C VAL A 16 5.44 -19.23 0.65
N GLY A 17 4.38 -18.89 -0.08
CA GLY A 17 3.15 -18.31 0.51
C GLY A 17 2.55 -19.16 1.62
N PRO A 18 2.30 -20.46 1.43
CA PRO A 18 1.72 -21.32 2.47
C PRO A 18 2.51 -21.31 3.78
N GLU A 19 3.83 -21.48 3.73
CA GLU A 19 4.69 -21.49 4.92
C GLU A 19 4.68 -20.13 5.64
N VAL A 20 4.70 -19.03 4.89
CA VAL A 20 4.66 -17.67 5.46
C VAL A 20 3.32 -17.40 6.12
N VAL A 21 2.22 -17.80 5.49
CA VAL A 21 0.86 -17.63 6.03
C VAL A 21 0.70 -18.46 7.31
N ASP A 22 1.10 -19.72 7.30
CA ASP A 22 1.01 -20.60 8.47
C ASP A 22 1.83 -20.04 9.63
N ALA A 23 3.07 -19.64 9.38
CA ALA A 23 3.94 -19.07 10.41
C ALA A 23 3.37 -17.74 10.96
N ALA A 24 2.83 -16.89 10.10
CA ALA A 24 2.22 -15.63 10.51
C ALA A 24 1.00 -15.86 11.39
N LEU A 25 0.07 -16.74 10.96
CA LEU A 25 -1.15 -17.04 11.73
C LEU A 25 -0.83 -17.71 13.06
N ALA A 26 0.17 -18.58 13.12
CA ALA A 26 0.63 -19.18 14.36
C ALA A 26 1.23 -18.16 15.35
N SER A 27 1.82 -17.08 14.85
CA SER A 27 2.42 -16.02 15.66
C SER A 27 1.39 -14.99 16.16
N ILE A 28 0.24 -14.87 15.52
CA ILE A 28 -0.80 -13.88 15.86
C ILE A 28 -1.56 -14.38 17.09
N LYS A 29 -1.52 -13.60 18.17
CA LYS A 29 -2.42 -13.82 19.30
C LYS A 29 -3.86 -13.63 18.87
N SER A 30 -4.74 -14.56 19.24
CA SER A 30 -6.17 -14.41 18.96
C SER A 30 -6.70 -13.09 19.52
N HIS A 31 -7.45 -12.38 18.71
CA HIS A 31 -8.10 -11.13 19.12
C HIS A 31 -9.61 -11.27 18.92
N PRO A 32 -10.44 -11.02 19.96
CA PRO A 32 -11.87 -11.29 19.91
C PRO A 32 -12.63 -10.47 18.85
N SER A 33 -12.01 -9.38 18.40
CA SER A 33 -12.60 -8.49 17.38
C SER A 33 -12.12 -8.76 15.95
N VAL A 34 -11.31 -9.79 15.74
CA VAL A 34 -10.75 -10.13 14.40
C VAL A 34 -10.82 -11.63 14.17
N HIS A 35 -11.33 -12.02 13.03
CA HIS A 35 -11.37 -13.39 12.55
C HIS A 35 -10.62 -13.50 11.22
N PHE A 36 -9.67 -14.43 11.13
CA PHE A 36 -8.92 -14.73 9.92
C PHE A 36 -9.51 -15.96 9.22
N GLU A 37 -9.65 -15.88 7.92
CA GLU A 37 -10.14 -16.96 7.08
C GLU A 37 -9.20 -17.16 5.89
N VAL A 38 -8.61 -18.36 5.81
CA VAL A 38 -7.62 -18.68 4.78
C VAL A 38 -8.32 -19.30 3.58
N ILE A 39 -7.95 -18.87 2.37
CA ILE A 39 -8.36 -19.48 1.12
C ILE A 39 -7.17 -19.87 0.26
N GLY A 40 -7.35 -20.93 -0.51
CA GLY A 40 -6.35 -21.62 -1.29
C GLY A 40 -6.05 -23.01 -0.73
N SER A 41 -5.44 -23.85 -1.54
CA SER A 41 -5.06 -25.21 -1.16
C SER A 41 -3.68 -25.53 -1.69
N VAL A 42 -2.90 -26.26 -0.91
CA VAL A 42 -1.59 -26.80 -1.33
C VAL A 42 -1.69 -28.18 -1.95
N GLU A 43 -2.87 -28.79 -1.92
CA GLU A 43 -3.10 -30.16 -2.39
C GLU A 43 -2.79 -30.28 -3.89
N GLY A 44 -1.98 -31.27 -4.25
CA GLY A 44 -1.58 -31.52 -5.64
C GLY A 44 -0.46 -30.59 -6.15
N HIS A 45 0.11 -29.70 -5.31
CA HIS A 45 1.19 -28.81 -5.68
C HIS A 45 2.49 -29.16 -4.96
N VAL A 46 3.62 -29.03 -5.66
CA VAL A 46 4.95 -29.35 -5.14
C VAL A 46 5.70 -28.06 -4.82
N PRO A 47 6.09 -27.83 -3.55
CA PRO A 47 6.87 -26.64 -3.18
C PRO A 47 8.14 -26.48 -4.02
N GLY A 48 8.42 -25.26 -4.46
CA GLY A 48 9.57 -24.94 -5.31
C GLY A 48 9.40 -25.27 -6.79
N ASN A 49 8.26 -25.85 -7.19
CA ASN A 49 7.97 -26.20 -8.58
C ASN A 49 6.69 -25.51 -9.09
N PRO A 50 6.71 -24.20 -9.38
CA PRO A 50 5.53 -23.49 -9.86
C PRO A 50 5.11 -23.99 -11.23
N THR A 51 3.80 -24.24 -11.39
CA THR A 51 3.18 -24.77 -12.59
C THR A 51 2.03 -23.88 -13.04
N GLN A 52 1.48 -24.11 -14.23
CA GLN A 52 0.26 -23.46 -14.65
C GLN A 52 -0.92 -23.78 -13.72
N ALA A 53 -0.98 -25.00 -13.20
CA ALA A 53 -2.03 -25.39 -12.25
C ALA A 53 -1.91 -24.61 -10.92
N SER A 54 -0.69 -24.43 -10.39
CA SER A 54 -0.48 -23.62 -9.18
C SER A 54 -0.83 -22.15 -9.40
N ALA A 55 -0.51 -21.60 -10.59
CA ALA A 55 -0.89 -20.25 -10.95
C ALA A 55 -2.42 -20.07 -11.09
N GLN A 56 -3.12 -21.04 -11.67
CA GLN A 56 -4.59 -21.05 -11.74
C GLN A 56 -5.22 -21.11 -10.36
N ALA A 57 -4.69 -21.93 -9.45
CA ALA A 57 -5.16 -21.99 -8.07
C ALA A 57 -4.95 -20.66 -7.33
N ALA A 58 -3.80 -20.00 -7.53
CA ALA A 58 -3.54 -18.69 -6.96
C ALA A 58 -4.50 -17.63 -7.52
N LEU A 59 -4.77 -17.64 -8.83
CA LEU A 59 -5.72 -16.72 -9.47
C LEU A 59 -7.14 -16.94 -8.95
N ALA A 60 -7.58 -18.19 -8.84
CA ALA A 60 -8.89 -18.53 -8.31
C ALA A 60 -9.08 -18.02 -6.87
N ALA A 61 -8.04 -18.13 -6.03
CA ALA A 61 -8.08 -17.59 -4.67
C ALA A 61 -8.16 -16.04 -4.64
N LEU A 62 -7.51 -15.34 -5.59
CA LEU A 62 -7.64 -13.89 -5.70
C LEU A 62 -9.05 -13.46 -6.18
N GLU A 63 -9.64 -14.17 -7.14
CA GLU A 63 -11.02 -13.91 -7.61
C GLU A 63 -12.03 -14.15 -6.48
N GLU A 64 -11.94 -15.26 -5.76
CA GLU A 64 -12.77 -15.54 -4.59
C GLU A 64 -12.64 -14.45 -3.52
N ALA A 65 -11.40 -14.01 -3.24
CA ALA A 65 -11.17 -12.93 -2.30
C ALA A 65 -11.84 -11.62 -2.74
N ALA A 66 -11.78 -11.28 -4.02
CA ALA A 66 -12.43 -10.10 -4.56
C ALA A 66 -13.96 -10.18 -4.45
N GLU A 67 -14.56 -11.33 -4.73
CA GLU A 67 -15.99 -11.57 -4.57
C GLU A 67 -16.46 -11.40 -3.12
N ARG A 68 -15.73 -11.98 -2.15
CA ARG A 68 -16.05 -11.88 -0.74
C ARG A 68 -15.86 -10.46 -0.16
N LEU A 69 -14.91 -9.68 -0.69
CA LEU A 69 -14.76 -8.27 -0.37
C LEU A 69 -15.94 -7.44 -0.91
N ASN A 70 -16.30 -7.65 -2.18
CA ASN A 70 -17.38 -6.91 -2.84
C ASN A 70 -18.75 -7.21 -2.24
N SER A 71 -19.00 -8.44 -1.79
CA SER A 71 -20.22 -8.81 -1.08
C SER A 71 -20.28 -8.27 0.36
N GLY A 72 -19.17 -7.73 0.90
CA GLY A 72 -19.06 -7.30 2.30
C GLY A 72 -18.97 -8.46 3.30
N GLU A 73 -18.72 -9.66 2.81
CA GLU A 73 -18.45 -10.81 3.66
C GLU A 73 -17.13 -10.63 4.41
N TRP A 74 -16.12 -10.12 3.73
CA TRP A 74 -14.84 -9.74 4.32
C TRP A 74 -14.69 -8.22 4.44
N ASP A 75 -14.00 -7.78 5.50
CA ASP A 75 -13.66 -6.38 5.72
C ASP A 75 -12.31 -5.99 5.11
N ALA A 76 -11.42 -6.97 4.91
CA ALA A 76 -10.10 -6.79 4.31
C ALA A 76 -9.54 -8.11 3.79
N VAL A 77 -8.49 -8.04 2.96
CA VAL A 77 -7.71 -9.18 2.52
C VAL A 77 -6.22 -8.95 2.74
N VAL A 78 -5.52 -10.02 3.12
CA VAL A 78 -4.06 -10.12 3.11
C VAL A 78 -3.70 -11.16 2.06
N THR A 79 -2.83 -10.80 1.12
CA THR A 79 -2.50 -11.69 0.01
C THR A 79 -1.14 -12.32 0.18
N GLY A 80 -1.06 -13.63 -0.01
CA GLY A 80 0.19 -14.35 -0.14
C GLY A 80 0.92 -13.99 -1.45
N PRO A 81 2.23 -14.26 -1.54
CA PRO A 81 3.02 -13.95 -2.72
C PRO A 81 2.63 -14.85 -3.91
N VAL A 82 2.61 -14.25 -5.11
CA VAL A 82 2.33 -14.94 -6.37
C VAL A 82 3.48 -14.81 -7.35
N CYS A 83 3.70 -15.83 -8.17
CA CYS A 83 4.68 -15.77 -9.25
C CYS A 83 4.04 -15.08 -10.47
N LYS A 84 4.39 -13.79 -10.70
CA LYS A 84 3.83 -13.02 -11.82
C LYS A 84 4.08 -13.67 -13.19
N HIS A 85 5.20 -14.35 -13.37
CA HIS A 85 5.54 -15.00 -14.63
C HIS A 85 4.54 -16.10 -14.98
N THR A 86 4.26 -17.00 -14.03
CA THR A 86 3.29 -18.08 -14.23
C THR A 86 1.85 -17.57 -14.25
N MET A 87 1.52 -16.56 -13.45
CA MET A 87 0.18 -15.92 -13.46
C MET A 87 -0.19 -15.33 -14.83
N LYS A 88 0.76 -14.74 -15.56
CA LYS A 88 0.53 -14.24 -16.93
C LYS A 88 0.08 -15.34 -17.89
N THR A 89 0.57 -16.56 -17.74
CA THR A 89 0.15 -17.71 -18.58
C THR A 89 -1.31 -18.12 -18.32
N CYS A 90 -1.90 -17.64 -17.22
CA CYS A 90 -3.30 -17.90 -16.83
C CYS A 90 -4.22 -16.68 -17.08
N GLY A 91 -3.74 -15.66 -17.80
CA GLY A 91 -4.53 -14.48 -18.12
C GLY A 91 -4.50 -13.36 -17.05
N PHE A 92 -3.56 -13.41 -16.09
CA PHE A 92 -3.38 -12.31 -15.16
C PHE A 92 -2.54 -11.20 -15.82
N GLU A 93 -3.22 -10.20 -16.36
CA GLU A 93 -2.60 -9.11 -17.14
C GLU A 93 -2.28 -7.86 -16.28
N PHE A 94 -2.47 -7.94 -14.98
CA PHE A 94 -2.27 -6.81 -14.07
C PHE A 94 -0.78 -6.63 -13.71
N PRO A 95 -0.32 -5.38 -13.51
CA PRO A 95 1.01 -5.08 -12.99
C PRO A 95 1.26 -5.72 -11.62
N GLY A 96 0.22 -5.78 -10.79
CA GLY A 96 0.25 -6.36 -9.46
C GLY A 96 -1.13 -6.65 -8.90
N GLN A 97 -1.16 -7.18 -7.68
CA GLN A 97 -2.42 -7.52 -7.00
C GLN A 97 -3.22 -6.27 -6.61
N THR A 98 -2.58 -5.13 -6.43
CA THR A 98 -3.24 -3.85 -6.14
C THR A 98 -4.16 -3.44 -7.27
N GLU A 99 -3.66 -3.46 -8.50
CA GLU A 99 -4.42 -3.11 -9.70
C GLU A 99 -5.53 -4.13 -9.98
N PHE A 100 -5.27 -5.40 -9.71
CA PHE A 100 -6.29 -6.45 -9.77
C PHE A 100 -7.48 -6.16 -8.85
N PHE A 101 -7.22 -5.91 -7.56
CA PHE A 101 -8.30 -5.62 -6.60
C PHE A 101 -8.99 -4.28 -6.89
N ALA A 102 -8.27 -3.29 -7.39
CA ALA A 102 -8.87 -2.01 -7.80
C ALA A 102 -9.89 -2.21 -8.93
N GLU A 103 -9.53 -2.99 -9.95
CA GLU A 103 -10.44 -3.31 -11.05
C GLU A 103 -11.64 -4.13 -10.58
N ARG A 104 -11.42 -5.21 -9.82
CA ARG A 104 -12.48 -6.08 -9.32
C ARG A 104 -13.45 -5.36 -8.37
N SER A 105 -13.01 -4.33 -7.66
CA SER A 105 -13.86 -3.51 -6.80
C SER A 105 -14.47 -2.29 -7.50
N GLY A 106 -14.16 -2.08 -8.78
CA GLY A 106 -14.59 -0.88 -9.52
C GLY A 106 -14.02 0.42 -8.96
N THR A 107 -12.90 0.35 -8.21
CA THR A 107 -12.30 1.50 -7.55
C THR A 107 -11.23 2.13 -8.44
N ALA A 108 -11.51 3.32 -8.98
CA ALA A 108 -10.53 4.10 -9.73
C ALA A 108 -9.60 4.93 -8.81
N ASN A 109 -10.05 5.24 -7.59
CA ASN A 109 -9.32 6.09 -6.66
C ASN A 109 -8.62 5.27 -5.58
N PHE A 110 -7.44 4.76 -5.90
CA PHE A 110 -6.60 3.98 -5.00
C PHE A 110 -5.14 4.47 -5.03
N ALA A 111 -4.36 4.05 -4.05
CA ALA A 111 -2.92 4.35 -3.97
C ALA A 111 -2.17 3.21 -3.29
N MET A 112 -0.91 3.04 -3.67
CA MET A 112 0.01 2.20 -2.92
C MET A 112 0.49 2.93 -1.68
N CYS A 113 0.35 2.28 -0.53
CA CYS A 113 0.80 2.81 0.76
C CYS A 113 1.65 1.76 1.47
N LEU A 114 2.84 2.17 1.89
CA LEU A 114 3.73 1.34 2.71
C LEU A 114 3.64 1.87 4.15
N THR A 115 3.30 1.00 5.08
CA THR A 115 3.20 1.37 6.49
C THR A 115 3.88 0.32 7.37
N GLY A 116 4.68 0.78 8.30
CA GLY A 116 5.40 -0.09 9.23
C GLY A 116 6.21 0.72 10.24
N GLY A 117 6.30 0.21 11.48
CA GLY A 117 7.04 0.90 12.53
C GLY A 117 6.60 2.35 12.73
N ALA A 118 7.53 3.26 12.51
CA ALA A 118 7.31 4.70 12.72
C ALA A 118 6.87 5.46 11.45
N LEU A 119 6.84 4.80 10.29
CA LEU A 119 6.68 5.48 9.01
C LEU A 119 5.46 4.95 8.24
N THR A 120 4.73 5.88 7.60
CA THR A 120 3.68 5.58 6.63
C THR A 120 3.92 6.44 5.40
N VAL A 121 4.04 5.82 4.23
CA VAL A 121 4.36 6.48 2.96
C VAL A 121 3.35 6.09 1.91
N ALA A 122 2.71 7.07 1.26
CA ALA A 122 1.93 6.86 0.06
C ALA A 122 2.73 7.27 -1.18
N LEU A 123 2.65 6.48 -2.23
CA LEU A 123 3.41 6.70 -3.46
C LEU A 123 2.56 7.43 -4.49
N VAL A 124 3.10 8.51 -5.08
CA VAL A 124 2.47 9.23 -6.19
C VAL A 124 2.66 8.47 -7.50
N THR A 125 3.84 7.92 -7.69
CA THR A 125 4.16 7.02 -8.83
C THR A 125 4.62 5.67 -8.30
N ALA A 126 4.23 4.58 -8.96
CA ALA A 126 4.64 3.23 -8.61
C ALA A 126 4.83 2.39 -9.88
N HIS A 127 5.80 1.48 -9.88
CA HIS A 127 6.04 0.50 -10.93
C HIS A 127 6.35 1.09 -12.34
N ILE A 128 6.88 2.32 -12.40
CA ILE A 128 7.34 2.94 -13.64
C ILE A 128 8.87 3.10 -13.63
N PRO A 129 9.52 3.12 -14.79
CA PRO A 129 10.96 3.40 -14.90
C PRO A 129 11.30 4.77 -14.29
N LEU A 130 12.47 4.86 -13.63
CA LEU A 130 12.88 6.11 -12.98
C LEU A 130 12.92 7.31 -13.95
N VAL A 131 13.34 7.07 -15.19
CA VAL A 131 13.41 8.11 -16.23
C VAL A 131 12.04 8.70 -16.60
N GLU A 132 10.95 7.97 -16.34
CA GLU A 132 9.58 8.39 -16.65
C GLU A 132 8.91 9.16 -15.50
N VAL A 133 9.49 9.12 -14.29
CA VAL A 133 8.86 9.67 -13.08
C VAL A 133 8.58 11.15 -13.22
N ALA A 134 9.55 11.95 -13.67
CA ALA A 134 9.37 13.41 -13.82
C ALA A 134 8.25 13.75 -14.82
N GLY A 135 8.18 13.02 -15.94
CA GLY A 135 7.13 13.21 -16.95
C GLY A 135 5.75 12.71 -16.54
N ALA A 136 5.69 11.73 -15.64
CA ALA A 136 4.44 11.18 -15.11
C ALA A 136 3.86 12.00 -13.94
N LEU A 137 4.68 12.81 -13.26
CA LEU A 137 4.27 13.61 -12.12
C LEU A 137 3.28 14.70 -12.52
N LYS A 138 2.16 14.81 -11.78
CA LYS A 138 1.12 15.83 -12.01
C LYS A 138 0.61 16.36 -10.68
N THR A 139 0.38 17.66 -10.60
CA THR A 139 -0.18 18.34 -9.43
C THR A 139 -1.45 17.65 -8.91
N GLY A 140 -2.39 17.33 -9.81
CA GLY A 140 -3.63 16.63 -9.44
C GLY A 140 -3.42 15.26 -8.80
N GLU A 141 -2.39 14.50 -9.22
CA GLU A 141 -2.06 13.21 -8.62
C GLU A 141 -1.46 13.38 -7.22
N VAL A 142 -0.57 14.35 -7.03
CA VAL A 142 -0.04 14.65 -5.68
C VAL A 142 -1.17 15.01 -4.73
N VAL A 143 -2.12 15.85 -5.17
CA VAL A 143 -3.31 16.22 -4.38
C VAL A 143 -4.17 15.00 -4.07
N ARG A 144 -4.48 14.17 -5.08
CA ARG A 144 -5.30 12.96 -4.92
C ARG A 144 -4.70 12.00 -3.91
N ILE A 145 -3.41 11.71 -4.03
CA ILE A 145 -2.70 10.81 -3.11
C ILE A 145 -2.59 11.41 -1.71
N GLY A 146 -2.35 12.71 -1.59
CA GLY A 146 -2.36 13.42 -0.31
C GLY A 146 -3.68 13.27 0.43
N ARG A 147 -4.82 13.43 -0.26
CA ARG A 147 -6.17 13.22 0.30
C ARG A 147 -6.41 11.78 0.74
N LEU A 148 -6.02 10.81 -0.09
CA LEU A 148 -6.13 9.38 0.26
C LEU A 148 -5.31 9.03 1.51
N LEU A 149 -4.08 9.51 1.59
CA LEU A 149 -3.22 9.29 2.76
C LEU A 149 -3.84 9.93 4.02
N ARG A 150 -4.33 11.17 3.91
CA ARG A 150 -5.00 11.85 5.03
C ARG A 150 -6.21 11.07 5.51
N GLU A 151 -7.08 10.64 4.61
CA GLU A 151 -8.26 9.82 4.95
C GLU A 151 -7.86 8.51 5.62
N PHE A 152 -6.86 7.81 5.10
CA PHE A 152 -6.32 6.60 5.70
C PHE A 152 -5.83 6.83 7.13
N LEU A 153 -5.08 7.90 7.38
CA LEU A 153 -4.55 8.23 8.70
C LEU A 153 -5.68 8.60 9.70
N LEU A 154 -6.70 9.34 9.24
CA LEU A 154 -7.90 9.64 10.04
C LEU A 154 -8.65 8.36 10.43
N ARG A 155 -8.85 7.43 9.48
CA ARG A 155 -9.47 6.12 9.76
C ARG A 155 -8.66 5.27 10.74
N ARG A 156 -7.35 5.47 10.81
CA ARG A 156 -6.47 4.86 11.82
C ARG A 156 -6.52 5.55 13.18
N GLY A 157 -7.36 6.55 13.36
CA GLY A 157 -7.55 7.26 14.64
C GLY A 157 -6.54 8.40 14.87
N ILE A 158 -5.81 8.84 13.86
CA ILE A 158 -4.93 10.00 13.94
C ILE A 158 -5.78 11.24 13.65
N ALA A 159 -6.21 11.95 14.68
CA ALA A 159 -7.16 13.06 14.56
C ALA A 159 -6.61 14.23 13.71
N GLU A 160 -5.32 14.52 13.84
CA GLU A 160 -4.65 15.61 13.12
C GLU A 160 -3.38 15.10 12.42
N PRO A 161 -3.52 14.40 11.28
CA PRO A 161 -2.36 13.87 10.58
C PRO A 161 -1.51 15.01 9.99
N ARG A 162 -0.22 14.97 10.27
CA ARG A 162 0.79 15.86 9.66
C ARG A 162 1.47 15.12 8.53
N ILE A 163 1.31 15.60 7.32
CA ILE A 163 1.78 14.94 6.11
C ILE A 163 2.89 15.78 5.46
N ALA A 164 4.06 15.17 5.38
CA ALA A 164 5.19 15.73 4.65
C ALA A 164 5.13 15.28 3.19
N VAL A 165 5.26 16.20 2.26
CA VAL A 165 5.38 15.90 0.83
C VAL A 165 6.86 16.02 0.46
N ALA A 166 7.48 14.89 0.12
CA ALA A 166 8.86 14.86 -0.33
C ALA A 166 8.99 15.51 -1.71
N GLY A 167 10.05 16.24 -1.93
CA GLY A 167 10.44 16.71 -3.25
C GLY A 167 10.85 15.56 -4.17
N LEU A 168 10.81 15.80 -5.46
CA LEU A 168 11.32 14.89 -6.50
C LEU A 168 12.84 15.00 -6.61
N ASN A 169 13.33 16.25 -6.65
CA ASN A 169 14.73 16.53 -6.89
C ASN A 169 15.52 16.68 -5.58
N PRO A 170 16.85 16.51 -5.60
CA PRO A 170 17.70 16.82 -4.45
C PRO A 170 17.41 18.22 -3.91
N HIS A 171 17.41 18.37 -2.59
CA HIS A 171 17.12 19.65 -1.90
C HIS A 171 15.78 20.29 -2.30
N ALA A 172 14.81 19.49 -2.76
CA ALA A 172 13.53 19.98 -3.31
C ALA A 172 13.71 20.99 -4.46
N GLY A 173 14.70 20.72 -5.33
CA GLY A 173 14.97 21.48 -6.55
C GLY A 173 15.69 22.82 -6.36
N GLU A 174 16.08 23.20 -5.13
CA GLU A 174 16.79 24.50 -4.84
C GLU A 174 16.19 25.69 -5.62
N SER A 175 14.90 25.92 -5.47
CA SER A 175 14.16 26.99 -6.18
C SER A 175 14.13 26.86 -7.71
N GLY A 176 14.51 25.70 -8.25
CA GLY A 176 14.51 25.42 -9.67
C GLY A 176 15.90 25.20 -10.29
N ASP A 177 16.96 25.37 -9.52
CA ASP A 177 18.33 25.17 -10.00
C ASP A 177 18.65 23.68 -10.25
N LEU A 178 17.98 22.77 -9.52
CA LEU A 178 18.12 21.31 -9.66
C LEU A 178 16.87 20.64 -10.27
N GLY A 179 16.11 21.33 -11.08
CA GLY A 179 14.87 20.88 -11.69
C GLY A 179 13.68 21.72 -11.25
N SER A 180 12.68 21.82 -12.12
CA SER A 180 11.55 22.73 -11.89
C SER A 180 10.32 22.01 -11.32
N GLU A 181 10.29 20.69 -11.26
CA GLU A 181 9.12 19.87 -10.91
C GLU A 181 8.63 20.15 -9.48
N ASP A 182 9.55 20.41 -8.56
CA ASP A 182 9.21 20.73 -7.17
C ASP A 182 8.49 22.08 -7.08
N ARG A 183 8.96 23.08 -7.84
CA ARG A 183 8.35 24.40 -7.91
C ARG A 183 7.05 24.40 -8.71
N ASP A 184 7.03 23.73 -9.87
CA ASP A 184 5.96 23.88 -10.86
C ASP A 184 4.81 22.87 -10.67
N ILE A 185 5.08 21.74 -9.97
CA ILE A 185 4.12 20.65 -9.77
C ILE A 185 3.82 20.40 -8.30
N ILE A 186 4.86 20.19 -7.46
CA ILE A 186 4.67 19.76 -6.07
C ILE A 186 4.24 20.93 -5.18
N SER A 187 4.89 22.09 -5.29
CA SER A 187 4.50 23.27 -4.50
C SER A 187 3.05 23.68 -4.71
N PRO A 188 2.51 23.77 -5.95
CA PRO A 188 1.09 24.02 -6.16
C PRO A 188 0.17 22.95 -5.54
N ALA A 189 0.58 21.68 -5.56
CA ALA A 189 -0.21 20.62 -4.93
C ALA A 189 -0.28 20.79 -3.41
N VAL A 190 0.83 21.12 -2.77
CA VAL A 190 0.89 21.37 -1.32
C VAL A 190 0.03 22.59 -0.95
N GLU A 191 0.05 23.65 -1.75
CA GLU A 191 -0.82 24.83 -1.55
C GLU A 191 -2.30 24.45 -1.59
N LEU A 192 -2.73 23.65 -2.58
CA LEU A 192 -4.11 23.18 -2.68
C LEU A 192 -4.54 22.30 -1.50
N LEU A 193 -3.61 21.58 -0.87
CA LEU A 193 -3.88 20.71 0.27
C LEU A 193 -3.85 21.44 1.62
N ARG A 194 -3.32 22.65 1.68
CA ARG A 194 -3.07 23.38 2.93
C ARG A 194 -4.35 23.69 3.71
N ASP A 195 -5.43 23.98 3.02
CA ASP A 195 -6.73 24.23 3.65
C ASP A 195 -7.45 22.96 4.12
N GLU A 196 -6.98 21.78 3.68
CA GLU A 196 -7.60 20.50 4.00
C GLU A 196 -6.94 19.82 5.20
N GLY A 197 -5.77 20.26 5.64
CA GLY A 197 -5.04 19.69 6.76
C GLY A 197 -3.59 20.15 6.85
N CYS A 198 -2.84 19.57 7.78
CA CYS A 198 -1.44 19.92 7.96
C CYS A 198 -0.56 19.21 6.90
N PHE A 199 -0.43 19.83 5.73
CA PHE A 199 0.49 19.42 4.69
C PHE A 199 1.69 20.39 4.64
N VAL A 200 2.90 19.83 4.58
CA VAL A 200 4.13 20.60 4.48
C VAL A 200 5.02 20.06 3.36
N GLY A 201 5.61 20.95 2.58
CA GLY A 201 6.47 20.55 1.47
C GLY A 201 6.48 21.58 0.34
N PRO A 202 7.19 21.27 -0.78
CA PRO A 202 8.09 20.12 -0.92
C PRO A 202 9.25 20.19 0.05
N LEU A 203 9.58 19.06 0.68
CA LEU A 203 10.72 18.93 1.59
C LEU A 203 11.85 18.14 0.94
N SER A 204 13.09 18.44 1.31
CA SER A 204 14.24 17.72 0.80
C SER A 204 14.10 16.21 1.03
N PRO A 205 14.15 15.37 -0.04
CA PRO A 205 14.06 13.93 0.08
C PRO A 205 15.21 13.32 0.89
N ASP A 206 16.34 14.03 0.99
CA ASP A 206 17.54 13.61 1.72
C ASP A 206 17.30 13.53 3.23
N THR A 207 16.39 14.33 3.77
CA THR A 207 16.19 14.47 5.22
C THR A 207 14.78 14.18 5.69
N VAL A 208 13.76 14.29 4.84
CA VAL A 208 12.35 14.19 5.23
C VAL A 208 11.99 12.86 5.90
N PHE A 209 12.54 11.75 5.42
CA PHE A 209 12.26 10.43 5.99
C PHE A 209 12.89 10.25 7.36
N TYR A 210 14.11 10.73 7.56
CA TYR A 210 14.75 10.77 8.87
C TYR A 210 13.93 11.61 9.86
N GLN A 211 13.54 12.82 9.47
CA GLN A 211 12.71 13.70 10.29
C GLN A 211 11.34 13.08 10.62
N ALA A 212 10.75 12.34 9.68
CA ALA A 212 9.50 11.63 9.90
C ALA A 212 9.65 10.52 10.95
N VAL A 213 10.73 9.76 10.90
CA VAL A 213 11.04 8.71 11.89
C VAL A 213 11.27 9.31 13.27
N GLU A 214 12.00 10.44 13.37
CA GLU A 214 12.20 11.18 14.62
C GLU A 214 10.91 11.83 15.18
N GLY A 215 9.82 11.77 14.43
CA GLY A 215 8.51 12.23 14.89
C GLY A 215 8.16 13.68 14.56
N CYS A 216 8.93 14.36 13.69
CA CYS A 216 8.65 15.74 13.29
C CYS A 216 7.28 15.90 12.63
N TYR A 217 6.75 14.84 12.02
CA TYR A 217 5.45 14.81 11.34
C TYR A 217 4.41 13.92 12.04
N ARG A 218 4.66 13.54 13.31
CA ARG A 218 3.65 12.85 14.12
C ARG A 218 2.70 13.86 14.75
N SER A 219 1.41 13.56 14.75
CA SER A 219 0.43 14.35 15.52
C SER A 219 0.75 14.32 17.02
N PRO A 220 0.62 15.45 17.74
CA PRO A 220 0.72 15.45 19.18
C PRO A 220 -0.39 14.55 19.76
N GLY A 221 -0.03 13.44 20.40
CA GLY A 221 -0.97 12.51 21.05
C GLY A 221 -0.67 11.03 20.89
N ILE A 222 0.17 10.62 19.94
CA ILE A 222 0.66 9.24 19.89
C ILE A 222 2.04 9.18 20.54
N SER A 223 2.05 9.10 21.85
CA SER A 223 3.24 8.68 22.58
C SER A 223 3.48 7.21 22.24
N ALA A 224 4.49 6.93 21.44
CA ALA A 224 5.03 5.61 21.39
C ALA A 224 5.56 5.31 22.80
N ARG A 225 4.83 4.50 23.58
CA ARG A 225 5.43 3.91 24.78
C ARG A 225 6.64 3.13 24.30
N ARG A 226 7.82 3.63 24.60
CA ARG A 226 9.05 2.85 24.54
C ARG A 226 8.84 1.72 25.56
N GLY A 227 8.53 0.53 25.04
CA GLY A 227 8.66 -0.68 25.84
C GLY A 227 10.14 -0.85 26.13
N HIS A 228 10.50 -0.84 27.40
CA HIS A 228 11.77 -1.33 27.90
C HIS A 228 11.83 -2.84 27.76
#